data_0e84275ae3c6c41b288f4ac5e233fc63
#
_entry.id   0e84275ae3c6c41b288f4ac5e233fc63
#
_cell.length_a   1.000
_cell.length_b   1.000
_cell.length_c   1.000
_cell.angle_alpha   90.00
_cell.angle_beta   90.00
_cell.angle_gamma   90.00
#
_symmetry.space_group_name_H-M   'P 1'
#
loop_
_entity.id
_entity.type
_entity.pdbx_description
1 polymer ?
#
loop_
_entity_poly.entity_id
_entity_poly.type
_entity_poly.pdbx_seq_one_letter_code
_entity_poly.pdbx_strand_id
1 'polypeptide(L)'
;AGCLLVFEAFDNAAGRTVIRVKDARMVVAAIIGVLHPTVAPPAGIHPTAVVASSAQIDASASIGPHCSVGENVVIGAKTVLHASVTLYSGTRIGANSIVHAGCVIGADGFGFVRMGDSYRKFPQVGHVEIGDYVELGANTCIDRAALGVTRIGDGTKLDNMVHIGHNCQIGKHVLIAA
;
A
#
# COMPACT_ATOMS: atom_id res chain seq x y z
N ALA A 1 -15.22 -22.71 24.30
CA ALA A 1 -14.83 -22.92 22.90
C ALA A 1 -15.10 -24.36 22.53
N GLY A 2 -15.74 -24.62 21.39
CA GLY A 2 -16.09 -25.98 20.95
C GLY A 2 -14.90 -26.79 20.44
N CYS A 3 -13.81 -26.14 20.00
CA CYS A 3 -12.63 -26.78 19.42
C CYS A 3 -11.40 -25.91 19.62
N LEU A 4 -10.22 -26.54 19.73
CA LEU A 4 -8.91 -25.87 19.76
C LEU A 4 -8.14 -26.17 18.48
N LEU A 5 -7.53 -25.14 17.91
CA LEU A 5 -6.56 -25.30 16.85
C LEU A 5 -5.16 -25.37 17.48
N VAL A 6 -4.44 -26.44 17.24
CA VAL A 6 -3.18 -26.74 17.94
C VAL A 6 -2.10 -27.24 16.98
N PHE A 7 -0.84 -27.09 17.36
CA PHE A 7 0.26 -27.73 16.66
C PHE A 7 0.24 -29.26 16.80
N GLU A 8 0.87 -29.97 15.89
CA GLU A 8 0.92 -31.44 15.87
C GLU A 8 1.39 -32.06 17.20
N ALA A 9 2.38 -31.43 17.84
CA ALA A 9 2.97 -31.88 19.10
C ALA A 9 2.20 -31.52 20.37
N PHE A 10 1.01 -30.90 20.25
CA PHE A 10 0.23 -30.50 21.41
C PHE A 10 -0.25 -31.73 22.21
N ASP A 11 0.06 -31.75 23.52
CA ASP A 11 -0.49 -32.74 24.43
C ASP A 11 -1.94 -32.40 24.82
N ASN A 12 -2.87 -33.29 24.51
CA ASN A 12 -4.29 -33.13 24.79
C ASN A 12 -4.73 -33.93 26.03
N ALA A 13 -3.96 -33.87 27.11
CA ALA A 13 -4.26 -34.59 28.36
C ALA A 13 -5.66 -34.30 28.90
N ALA A 14 -6.24 -33.15 28.61
CA ALA A 14 -7.59 -32.76 29.01
C ALA A 14 -8.71 -33.32 28.10
N GLY A 15 -8.41 -34.12 27.08
CA GLY A 15 -9.40 -34.74 26.18
C GLY A 15 -10.29 -33.77 25.42
N ARG A 16 -9.81 -32.56 25.09
CA ARG A 16 -10.58 -31.55 24.35
C ARG A 16 -10.66 -31.89 22.87
N THR A 17 -11.71 -31.40 22.21
CA THR A 17 -11.76 -31.45 20.74
C THR A 17 -10.67 -30.56 20.18
N VAL A 18 -9.77 -31.14 19.39
CA VAL A 18 -8.63 -30.42 18.79
C VAL A 18 -8.57 -30.68 17.29
N ILE A 19 -8.12 -29.66 16.55
CA ILE A 19 -7.69 -29.78 15.15
C ILE A 19 -6.18 -29.56 15.14
N ARG A 20 -5.42 -30.57 14.72
CA ARG A 20 -3.96 -30.50 14.63
C ARG A 20 -3.53 -29.96 13.28
N VAL A 21 -2.60 -29.02 13.29
CA VAL A 21 -2.09 -28.37 12.07
C VAL A 21 -0.60 -28.11 12.17
N LYS A 22 0.07 -28.06 11.02
CA LYS A 22 1.50 -27.72 10.95
C LYS A 22 1.75 -26.25 11.29
N ASP A 23 0.91 -25.35 10.78
CA ASP A 23 0.99 -23.91 11.02
C ASP A 23 -0.36 -23.36 11.47
N ALA A 24 -0.49 -23.12 12.76
CA ALA A 24 -1.72 -22.63 13.35
C ALA A 24 -2.06 -21.18 12.89
N ARG A 25 -1.04 -20.35 12.61
CA ARG A 25 -1.27 -18.96 12.17
C ARG A 25 -1.85 -18.93 10.76
N MET A 26 -1.30 -19.72 9.83
CA MET A 26 -1.83 -19.83 8.48
C MET A 26 -3.28 -20.34 8.47
N VAL A 27 -3.57 -21.37 9.28
CA VAL A 27 -4.92 -21.94 9.33
C VAL A 27 -5.91 -21.00 9.99
N VAL A 28 -5.52 -20.28 11.04
CA VAL A 28 -6.37 -19.22 11.64
C VAL A 28 -6.68 -18.13 10.62
N ALA A 29 -5.67 -17.65 9.89
CA ALA A 29 -5.88 -16.64 8.86
C ALA A 29 -6.86 -17.12 7.77
N ALA A 30 -6.71 -18.39 7.32
CA ALA A 30 -7.62 -18.99 6.34
C ALA A 30 -9.05 -19.10 6.88
N ILE A 31 -9.23 -19.57 8.14
CA ILE A 31 -10.54 -19.68 8.78
C ILE A 31 -11.21 -18.30 8.91
N ILE A 32 -10.45 -17.28 9.35
CA ILE A 32 -10.97 -15.91 9.45
C ILE A 32 -11.43 -15.42 8.08
N GLY A 33 -10.64 -15.66 7.03
CA GLY A 33 -11.00 -15.28 5.66
C GLY A 33 -12.30 -15.94 5.17
N VAL A 34 -12.57 -17.20 5.59
CA VAL A 34 -13.82 -17.89 5.24
C VAL A 34 -14.99 -17.37 6.06
N LEU A 35 -14.81 -17.13 7.36
CA LEU A 35 -15.88 -16.67 8.26
C LEU A 35 -16.19 -15.18 8.09
N HIS A 36 -15.20 -14.39 7.71
CA HIS A 36 -15.28 -12.94 7.51
C HIS A 36 -14.69 -12.56 6.15
N PRO A 37 -15.37 -12.92 5.04
CA PRO A 37 -14.83 -12.62 3.72
C PRO A 37 -14.70 -11.11 3.53
N THR A 38 -13.52 -10.67 3.07
CA THR A 38 -13.30 -9.27 2.71
C THR A 38 -14.05 -8.97 1.43
N VAL A 39 -15.01 -8.06 1.51
CA VAL A 39 -15.72 -7.56 0.32
C VAL A 39 -14.87 -6.46 -0.29
N ALA A 40 -14.36 -6.69 -1.50
CA ALA A 40 -13.65 -5.64 -2.24
C ALA A 40 -14.64 -4.49 -2.54
N PRO A 41 -14.19 -3.22 -2.42
CA PRO A 41 -15.04 -2.10 -2.81
C PRO A 41 -15.35 -2.18 -4.31
N PRO A 42 -16.51 -1.67 -4.74
CA PRO A 42 -16.89 -1.71 -6.14
C PRO A 42 -15.87 -0.95 -7.00
N ALA A 43 -15.61 -1.46 -8.21
CA ALA A 43 -14.78 -0.77 -9.19
C ALA A 43 -15.41 0.58 -9.59
N GLY A 44 -14.56 1.54 -9.89
CA GLY A 44 -14.94 2.87 -10.32
C GLY A 44 -14.36 3.99 -9.45
N ILE A 45 -14.74 5.20 -9.80
CA ILE A 45 -14.24 6.43 -9.15
C ILE A 45 -15.37 7.03 -8.31
N HIS A 46 -15.10 7.21 -7.01
CA HIS A 46 -16.07 7.85 -6.11
C HIS A 46 -16.33 9.29 -6.55
N PRO A 47 -17.60 9.80 -6.52
CA PRO A 47 -17.95 11.13 -7.02
C PRO A 47 -17.22 12.31 -6.34
N THR A 48 -16.69 12.11 -5.13
CA THR A 48 -15.91 13.13 -4.42
C THR A 48 -14.40 13.04 -4.67
N ALA A 49 -13.93 12.09 -5.46
CA ALA A 49 -12.53 12.04 -5.86
C ALA A 49 -12.25 13.07 -6.96
N VAL A 50 -11.09 13.68 -6.89
CA VAL A 50 -10.59 14.62 -7.91
C VAL A 50 -9.52 13.91 -8.72
N VAL A 51 -9.77 13.73 -10.01
CA VAL A 51 -8.89 12.99 -10.91
C VAL A 51 -8.50 13.86 -12.09
N ALA A 52 -7.20 14.01 -12.34
CA ALA A 52 -6.70 14.74 -13.50
C ALA A 52 -7.08 14.03 -14.81
N SER A 53 -7.38 14.78 -15.86
CA SER A 53 -7.85 14.24 -17.15
C SER A 53 -6.82 13.37 -17.86
N SER A 54 -5.54 13.54 -17.56
CA SER A 54 -4.43 12.75 -18.12
C SER A 54 -4.13 11.46 -17.32
N ALA A 55 -4.81 11.23 -16.18
CA ALA A 55 -4.63 10.02 -15.40
C ALA A 55 -5.22 8.80 -16.14
N GLN A 56 -4.51 7.68 -16.06
CA GLN A 56 -4.90 6.41 -16.65
C GLN A 56 -5.25 5.43 -15.54
N ILE A 57 -6.53 5.17 -15.37
CA ILE A 57 -7.06 4.31 -14.32
C ILE A 57 -7.72 3.10 -14.97
N ASP A 58 -7.27 1.90 -14.61
CA ASP A 58 -7.91 0.67 -15.10
C ASP A 58 -9.38 0.60 -14.66
N ALA A 59 -10.25 0.15 -15.55
CA ALA A 59 -11.70 0.10 -15.31
C ALA A 59 -12.09 -0.79 -14.11
N SER A 60 -11.24 -1.72 -13.70
CA SER A 60 -11.45 -2.59 -12.54
C SER A 60 -10.87 -2.03 -11.23
N ALA A 61 -10.18 -0.90 -11.27
CA ALA A 61 -9.67 -0.24 -10.06
C ALA A 61 -10.79 0.45 -9.28
N SER A 62 -10.59 0.61 -7.97
CA SER A 62 -11.52 1.28 -7.06
C SER A 62 -10.86 2.52 -6.44
N ILE A 63 -11.42 3.68 -6.69
CA ILE A 63 -10.91 4.96 -6.17
C ILE A 63 -11.90 5.50 -5.14
N GLY A 64 -11.48 5.51 -3.89
CA GLY A 64 -12.29 5.89 -2.73
C GLY A 64 -12.62 7.39 -2.66
N PRO A 65 -13.44 7.78 -1.67
CA PRO A 65 -13.85 9.17 -1.50
C PRO A 65 -12.66 10.08 -1.16
N HIS A 66 -12.74 11.33 -1.64
CA HIS A 66 -11.76 12.39 -1.39
C HIS A 66 -10.33 12.06 -1.82
N CYS A 67 -10.14 11.07 -2.70
CA CYS A 67 -8.84 10.86 -3.33
C CYS A 67 -8.49 12.00 -4.27
N SER A 68 -7.20 12.35 -4.33
CA SER A 68 -6.64 13.30 -5.29
C SER A 68 -5.64 12.56 -6.18
N VAL A 69 -5.93 12.48 -7.48
CA VAL A 69 -5.11 11.78 -8.46
C VAL A 69 -4.58 12.79 -9.48
N GLY A 70 -3.27 13.00 -9.45
CA GLY A 70 -2.58 14.01 -10.26
C GLY A 70 -2.39 13.61 -11.71
N GLU A 71 -1.79 14.54 -12.47
CA GLU A 71 -1.51 14.38 -13.90
C GLU A 71 -0.61 13.18 -14.19
N ASN A 72 -0.91 12.47 -15.30
CA ASN A 72 -0.13 11.32 -15.78
C ASN A 72 0.06 10.19 -14.77
N VAL A 73 -0.80 10.10 -13.75
CA VAL A 73 -0.84 8.95 -12.82
C VAL A 73 -1.35 7.74 -13.57
N VAL A 74 -0.76 6.57 -13.27
CA VAL A 74 -1.21 5.28 -13.83
C VAL A 74 -1.60 4.36 -12.67
N ILE A 75 -2.81 3.78 -12.72
CA ILE A 75 -3.32 2.84 -11.72
C ILE A 75 -3.74 1.55 -12.40
N GLY A 76 -3.09 0.44 -12.01
CA GLY A 76 -3.31 -0.87 -12.57
C GLY A 76 -4.61 -1.56 -12.12
N ALA A 77 -4.90 -2.67 -12.76
CA ALA A 77 -6.12 -3.44 -12.58
C ALA A 77 -6.35 -3.89 -11.14
N LYS A 78 -7.62 -3.83 -10.67
CA LYS A 78 -8.06 -4.27 -9.34
C LYS A 78 -7.33 -3.60 -8.18
N THR A 79 -6.63 -2.50 -8.42
CA THR A 79 -6.01 -1.71 -7.36
C THR A 79 -7.05 -0.89 -6.63
N VAL A 80 -6.92 -0.85 -5.31
CA VAL A 80 -7.85 -0.16 -4.42
C VAL A 80 -7.15 1.01 -3.75
N LEU A 81 -7.67 2.21 -3.96
CA LEU A 81 -7.33 3.39 -3.17
C LEU A 81 -8.45 3.63 -2.15
N HIS A 82 -8.14 3.57 -0.87
CA HIS A 82 -9.07 3.96 0.18
C HIS A 82 -9.25 5.49 0.26
N ALA A 83 -10.05 5.96 1.20
CA ALA A 83 -10.38 7.37 1.33
C ALA A 83 -9.15 8.28 1.49
N SER A 84 -9.20 9.48 0.92
CA SER A 84 -8.21 10.55 1.12
C SER A 84 -6.78 10.19 0.71
N VAL A 85 -6.59 9.26 -0.23
CA VAL A 85 -5.28 8.98 -0.83
C VAL A 85 -4.92 10.11 -1.79
N THR A 86 -3.67 10.59 -1.71
CA THR A 86 -3.13 11.60 -2.63
C THR A 86 -2.01 11.01 -3.47
N LEU A 87 -2.20 11.02 -4.78
CA LEU A 87 -1.20 10.62 -5.76
C LEU A 87 -0.71 11.84 -6.54
N TYR A 88 0.55 12.19 -6.37
CA TYR A 88 1.17 13.26 -7.13
C TYR A 88 1.46 12.83 -8.56
N SER A 89 1.62 13.83 -9.44
CA SER A 89 1.82 13.64 -10.87
C SER A 89 2.94 12.66 -11.20
N GLY A 90 2.68 11.77 -12.16
CA GLY A 90 3.60 10.77 -12.66
C GLY A 90 3.71 9.50 -11.82
N THR A 91 3.01 9.41 -10.68
CA THR A 91 2.99 8.19 -9.86
C THR A 91 2.40 7.01 -10.64
N ARG A 92 3.01 5.85 -10.52
CA ARG A 92 2.56 4.60 -11.14
C ARG A 92 2.32 3.55 -10.07
N ILE A 93 1.16 2.90 -10.10
CA ILE A 93 0.80 1.81 -9.20
C ILE A 93 0.38 0.61 -10.05
N GLY A 94 0.99 -0.54 -9.78
CA GLY A 94 0.68 -1.80 -10.43
C GLY A 94 -0.70 -2.36 -10.09
N ALA A 95 -0.94 -3.59 -10.49
CA ALA A 95 -2.22 -4.27 -10.30
C ALA A 95 -2.36 -4.90 -8.90
N ASN A 96 -3.62 -5.15 -8.47
CA ASN A 96 -3.97 -5.85 -7.24
C ASN A 96 -3.33 -5.24 -5.97
N SER A 97 -3.00 -3.96 -5.99
CA SER A 97 -2.40 -3.24 -4.87
C SER A 97 -3.47 -2.56 -4.02
N ILE A 98 -3.17 -2.37 -2.74
CA ILE A 98 -4.08 -1.73 -1.78
C ILE A 98 -3.34 -0.55 -1.16
N VAL A 99 -3.94 0.63 -1.26
CA VAL A 99 -3.42 1.85 -0.64
C VAL A 99 -4.43 2.31 0.40
N HIS A 100 -4.05 2.20 1.67
CA HIS A 100 -4.94 2.57 2.77
C HIS A 100 -5.09 4.09 2.91
N ALA A 101 -6.09 4.48 3.71
CA ALA A 101 -6.53 5.87 3.81
C ALA A 101 -5.40 6.83 4.23
N GLY A 102 -5.42 8.03 3.67
CA GLY A 102 -4.50 9.11 4.02
C GLY A 102 -3.07 8.97 3.47
N CYS A 103 -2.76 7.93 2.68
CA CYS A 103 -1.45 7.81 2.04
C CYS A 103 -1.17 8.97 1.09
N VAL A 104 0.09 9.44 1.10
CA VAL A 104 0.58 10.48 0.18
C VAL A 104 1.75 9.90 -0.61
N ILE A 105 1.60 9.83 -1.92
CA ILE A 105 2.58 9.18 -2.80
C ILE A 105 3.06 10.16 -3.86
N GLY A 106 4.38 10.35 -3.93
CA GLY A 106 5.01 11.22 -4.92
C GLY A 106 5.17 12.68 -4.48
N ALA A 107 5.01 12.98 -3.19
CA ALA A 107 5.38 14.30 -2.66
C ALA A 107 6.89 14.55 -2.82
N ASP A 108 7.31 15.82 -2.77
CA ASP A 108 8.72 16.17 -2.88
C ASP A 108 9.51 15.63 -1.68
N GLY A 109 10.63 14.99 -1.97
CA GLY A 109 11.60 14.59 -0.96
C GLY A 109 12.25 15.79 -0.26
N PHE A 110 12.81 15.55 0.92
CA PHE A 110 13.48 16.57 1.72
C PHE A 110 14.88 16.88 1.13
N GLY A 111 14.92 17.87 0.25
CA GLY A 111 16.13 18.31 -0.43
C GLY A 111 16.32 19.82 -0.37
N PHE A 112 17.38 20.28 0.33
CA PHE A 112 17.73 21.70 0.45
C PHE A 112 19.23 21.90 0.44
N VAL A 113 19.68 22.99 -0.20
CA VAL A 113 21.08 23.44 -0.21
C VAL A 113 21.18 24.69 0.66
N ARG A 114 22.10 24.68 1.62
CA ARG A 114 22.35 25.84 2.47
C ARG A 114 23.06 26.95 1.67
N MET A 115 22.55 28.16 1.79
CA MET A 115 23.10 29.37 1.17
C MET A 115 23.22 30.47 2.25
N GLY A 116 24.34 30.49 2.96
CA GLY A 116 24.51 31.39 4.12
C GLY A 116 23.51 31.08 5.21
N ASP A 117 22.64 32.02 5.56
CA ASP A 117 21.60 31.90 6.58
C ASP A 117 20.23 31.45 6.02
N SER A 118 20.19 31.04 4.76
CA SER A 118 18.96 30.59 4.09
C SER A 118 19.14 29.20 3.46
N TYR A 119 18.01 28.65 2.98
CA TYR A 119 17.98 27.37 2.27
C TYR A 119 17.34 27.53 0.91
N ARG A 120 17.97 27.00 -0.11
CA ARG A 120 17.40 26.85 -1.46
C ARG A 120 16.90 25.44 -1.64
N LYS A 121 15.63 25.29 -2.04
CA LYS A 121 15.04 23.98 -2.35
C LYS A 121 15.78 23.31 -3.52
N PHE A 122 16.14 22.05 -3.35
CA PHE A 122 16.62 21.20 -4.43
C PHE A 122 15.39 20.62 -5.16
N PRO A 123 15.19 20.88 -6.46
CA PRO A 123 14.02 20.42 -7.19
C PRO A 123 13.89 18.88 -7.17
N GLN A 124 12.70 18.40 -7.00
CA GLN A 124 12.35 16.98 -7.03
C GLN A 124 11.54 16.71 -8.29
N VAL A 125 12.16 16.22 -9.35
CA VAL A 125 11.54 16.08 -10.69
C VAL A 125 11.32 14.63 -11.12
N GLY A 126 11.68 13.68 -10.27
CA GLY A 126 11.42 12.26 -10.49
C GLY A 126 9.98 11.87 -10.14
N HIS A 127 9.73 10.58 -10.08
CA HIS A 127 8.42 10.03 -9.77
C HIS A 127 8.53 8.78 -8.88
N VAL A 128 7.36 8.20 -8.54
CA VAL A 128 7.25 6.95 -7.76
C VAL A 128 6.69 5.85 -8.65
N GLU A 129 7.27 4.66 -8.56
CA GLU A 129 6.73 3.42 -9.13
C GLU A 129 6.48 2.40 -8.04
N ILE A 130 5.27 1.87 -7.99
CA ILE A 130 4.82 0.83 -7.07
C ILE A 130 4.41 -0.37 -7.91
N GLY A 131 4.94 -1.55 -7.57
CA GLY A 131 4.66 -2.80 -8.27
C GLY A 131 3.27 -3.37 -8.00
N ASP A 132 3.10 -4.63 -8.40
CA ASP A 132 1.87 -5.38 -8.21
C ASP A 132 1.77 -5.96 -6.80
N TYR A 133 0.53 -6.19 -6.30
CA TYR A 133 0.25 -6.82 -5.01
C TYR A 133 0.90 -6.10 -3.81
N VAL A 134 1.20 -4.82 -3.93
CA VAL A 134 1.73 -4.00 -2.84
C VAL A 134 0.59 -3.56 -1.91
N GLU A 135 0.88 -3.51 -0.62
CA GLU A 135 -0.06 -2.95 0.35
C GLU A 135 0.64 -1.86 1.15
N LEU A 136 0.04 -0.67 1.17
CA LEU A 136 0.52 0.49 1.89
C LEU A 136 -0.43 0.80 3.04
N GLY A 137 0.06 0.71 4.27
CA GLY A 137 -0.70 1.05 5.48
C GLY A 137 -1.12 2.52 5.52
N ALA A 138 -2.09 2.82 6.37
CA ALA A 138 -2.67 4.16 6.45
C ALA A 138 -1.63 5.25 6.79
N ASN A 139 -1.78 6.43 6.18
CA ASN A 139 -0.89 7.58 6.37
C ASN A 139 0.59 7.32 6.02
N THR A 140 0.86 6.31 5.21
CA THR A 140 2.21 6.09 4.66
C THR A 140 2.54 7.16 3.64
N CYS A 141 3.78 7.71 3.71
CA CYS A 141 4.32 8.69 2.78
C CYS A 141 5.44 8.08 1.95
N ILE A 142 5.39 8.28 0.62
CA ILE A 142 6.45 7.85 -0.30
C ILE A 142 6.86 9.05 -1.15
N ASP A 143 8.09 9.52 -0.96
CA ASP A 143 8.61 10.68 -1.67
C ASP A 143 9.01 10.33 -3.10
N ARG A 144 8.79 11.27 -4.02
CA ARG A 144 9.36 11.16 -5.37
C ARG A 144 10.87 11.23 -5.34
N ALA A 145 11.53 10.67 -6.31
CA ALA A 145 12.97 10.85 -6.48
C ALA A 145 13.30 12.30 -6.82
N ALA A 146 14.48 12.74 -6.40
CA ALA A 146 15.04 14.01 -6.89
C ALA A 146 15.23 13.96 -8.42
N LEU A 147 15.86 12.88 -8.89
CA LEU A 147 16.00 12.51 -10.30
C LEU A 147 15.73 11.01 -10.43
N GLY A 148 15.02 10.59 -11.49
CA GLY A 148 14.70 9.18 -11.72
C GLY A 148 13.49 8.70 -10.90
N VAL A 149 13.62 7.60 -10.19
CA VAL A 149 12.48 6.86 -9.62
C VAL A 149 12.73 6.44 -8.18
N THR A 150 11.75 6.66 -7.30
CA THR A 150 11.60 5.93 -6.03
C THR A 150 10.76 4.69 -6.32
N ARG A 151 11.21 3.50 -5.96
CA ARG A 151 10.56 2.24 -6.35
C ARG A 151 10.21 1.35 -5.17
N ILE A 152 9.00 0.77 -5.23
CA ILE A 152 8.53 -0.26 -4.33
C ILE A 152 8.23 -1.52 -5.17
N GLY A 153 8.93 -2.61 -4.90
CA GLY A 153 8.79 -3.87 -5.64
C GLY A 153 7.52 -4.65 -5.31
N ASP A 154 7.17 -5.57 -6.20
CA ASP A 154 5.96 -6.39 -6.11
C ASP A 154 5.82 -7.11 -4.76
N GLY A 155 4.60 -7.25 -4.27
CA GLY A 155 4.26 -8.01 -3.07
C GLY A 155 4.72 -7.38 -1.75
N THR A 156 5.36 -6.21 -1.78
CA THR A 156 5.83 -5.50 -0.58
C THR A 156 4.67 -5.00 0.27
N LYS A 157 4.83 -5.05 1.59
CA LYS A 157 3.86 -4.58 2.58
C LYS A 157 4.51 -3.55 3.49
N LEU A 158 3.94 -2.37 3.53
CA LEU A 158 4.34 -1.30 4.45
C LEU A 158 3.26 -1.11 5.50
N ASP A 159 3.66 -1.03 6.75
CA ASP A 159 2.76 -0.73 7.87
C ASP A 159 2.24 0.71 7.81
N ASN A 160 1.32 1.04 8.70
CA ASN A 160 0.82 2.41 8.84
C ASN A 160 1.95 3.37 9.20
N MET A 161 1.87 4.60 8.71
CA MET A 161 2.80 5.69 9.05
C MET A 161 4.27 5.42 8.66
N VAL A 162 4.53 4.50 7.75
CA VAL A 162 5.88 4.30 7.19
C VAL A 162 6.21 5.48 6.27
N HIS A 163 7.46 5.98 6.35
CA HIS A 163 7.98 6.96 5.41
C HIS A 163 9.10 6.36 4.56
N ILE A 164 8.93 6.41 3.24
CA ILE A 164 9.96 6.05 2.26
C ILE A 164 10.51 7.33 1.63
N GLY A 165 11.75 7.66 1.94
CA GLY A 165 12.43 8.84 1.40
C GLY A 165 12.71 8.74 -0.11
N HIS A 166 13.07 9.87 -0.70
CA HIS A 166 13.35 9.97 -2.13
C HIS A 166 14.47 9.03 -2.59
N ASN A 167 14.38 8.54 -3.82
CA ASN A 167 15.37 7.66 -4.47
C ASN A 167 15.56 6.27 -3.83
N CYS A 168 14.75 5.89 -2.82
CA CYS A 168 14.80 4.54 -2.27
C CYS A 168 14.40 3.50 -3.33
N GLN A 169 15.07 2.34 -3.28
CA GLN A 169 14.78 1.18 -4.12
C GLN A 169 14.43 0.00 -3.21
N ILE A 170 13.15 -0.21 -2.95
CA ILE A 170 12.65 -1.31 -2.13
C ILE A 170 12.40 -2.52 -3.02
N GLY A 171 12.95 -3.67 -2.64
CA GLY A 171 12.82 -4.93 -3.39
C GLY A 171 11.41 -5.50 -3.37
N LYS A 172 11.27 -6.73 -3.90
CA LYS A 172 10.02 -7.49 -3.88
C LYS A 172 9.82 -8.18 -2.54
N HIS A 173 8.54 -8.36 -2.13
CA HIS A 173 8.14 -9.12 -0.94
C HIS A 173 8.81 -8.66 0.37
N VAL A 174 9.10 -7.38 0.47
CA VAL A 174 9.65 -6.75 1.67
C VAL A 174 8.52 -6.43 2.65
N LEU A 175 8.77 -6.63 3.94
CA LEU A 175 7.87 -6.21 5.02
C LEU A 175 8.56 -5.09 5.82
N ILE A 176 7.94 -3.94 5.95
CA ILE A 176 8.43 -2.81 6.74
C ILE A 176 7.36 -2.44 7.76
N ALA A 177 7.70 -2.58 9.04
CA ALA A 177 6.91 -2.05 10.15
C ALA A 177 7.31 -0.61 10.47
N ALA A 178 6.41 0.15 11.08
CA ALA A 178 6.67 1.50 11.55
C ALA A 178 7.53 1.54 12.80
#